data_2c14f30f3fa1ce71515d556348fa0969
#
_entry.id   2c14f30f3fa1ce71515d556348fa0969
#
_cell.length_a   1.000
_cell.length_b   1.000
_cell.length_c   1.000
_cell.angle_alpha   90.00
_cell.angle_beta   90.00
_cell.angle_gamma   90.00
#
_symmetry.space_group_name_H-M   'P 1'
#
loop_
_entity.id
_entity.type
_entity.pdbx_description
1 polymer ?
#
loop_
_entity_poly.entity_id
_entity_poly.type
_entity_poly.pdbx_seq_one_letter_code
_entity_poly.pdbx_strand_id
1 'polypeptide(L)'
;MRTYALGLITLLAAGLALAGRTAAGQPEPQAAPAPPTVAVLDYEAAAPDNKDLGAQMADILTARLSVEDAFQLVERAKLGKVIEEQKLKLVGLADQDKAVEVGKLLGAQLMVIGKTFMMDKQLMIVTKVVGVETGAVKGTLRTVEPSKPLAEAILLLAEDITALIRKEAAGLLPPDTKLADPLAEIRAAVGDRPLPVVAVVVPEEHQTHRAPAPVVDPAVETEIKRALIACGFKVVDTGRNALADWARGMLEGKKGLWPAALQDADVVVVGEAFSEFALRTGDLVTCTGRAEVNVIDRHTGEILLADRHTDRAVDLAEQTAGKTALQKAGHKLALAVARRLVAYAPPEKEK
;
A
#
# COMPACT_ATOMS: atom_id res chain seq x y z
N MET A 1 57.87 51.33 52.43
CA MET A 1 58.86 51.19 51.35
C MET A 1 58.37 50.18 50.35
N ARG A 2 57.93 50.58 49.25
CA ARG A 2 57.81 49.95 47.92
C ARG A 2 56.54 50.47 47.21
N THR A 3 56.84 51.23 46.25
CA THR A 3 55.99 51.93 45.31
C THR A 3 55.20 51.02 44.41
N TYR A 4 53.91 51.26 44.23
CA TYR A 4 53.05 50.64 43.24
C TYR A 4 52.99 51.54 41.99
N ALA A 5 53.43 50.98 40.85
CA ALA A 5 53.27 51.64 39.53
C ALA A 5 51.93 51.20 38.91
N LEU A 6 51.09 52.14 38.62
CA LEU A 6 49.86 51.93 37.85
C LEU A 6 50.18 51.92 36.36
N GLY A 7 49.90 50.78 35.74
CA GLY A 7 49.97 50.60 34.29
C GLY A 7 48.57 50.76 33.68
N LEU A 8 48.37 51.78 32.84
CA LEU A 8 47.16 52.09 32.10
C LEU A 8 47.14 51.23 30.85
N ILE A 9 46.21 50.28 30.75
CA ILE A 9 45.97 49.49 29.55
C ILE A 9 44.78 50.09 28.81
N THR A 10 45.07 50.68 27.64
CA THR A 10 44.09 51.16 26.66
C THR A 10 43.52 49.95 25.91
N LEU A 11 42.22 49.66 26.06
CA LEU A 11 41.49 48.69 25.30
C LEU A 11 41.07 49.28 23.95
N LEU A 12 41.64 48.74 22.87
CA LEU A 12 41.22 48.97 21.50
C LEU A 12 40.02 48.05 21.18
N ALA A 13 38.82 48.62 21.06
CA ALA A 13 37.62 47.90 20.67
C ALA A 13 37.64 47.66 19.14
N ALA A 14 38.00 46.47 18.68
CA ALA A 14 37.78 46.05 17.30
C ALA A 14 36.35 45.56 17.16
N GLY A 15 35.49 46.34 16.50
CA GLY A 15 34.13 45.90 16.16
C GLY A 15 34.12 44.80 15.10
N LEU A 16 33.76 43.60 15.50
CA LEU A 16 33.51 42.49 14.59
C LEU A 16 32.05 42.55 14.14
N ALA A 17 31.81 43.03 12.91
CA ALA A 17 30.50 42.96 12.29
C ALA A 17 30.16 41.52 11.97
N LEU A 18 29.31 40.87 12.78
CA LEU A 18 28.72 39.58 12.49
C LEU A 18 27.64 39.81 11.44
N ALA A 19 27.98 39.58 10.16
CA ALA A 19 26.99 39.47 9.10
C ALA A 19 26.11 38.24 9.36
N GLY A 20 24.89 38.47 9.81
CA GLY A 20 23.86 37.44 9.98
C GLY A 20 23.55 36.81 8.64
N ARG A 21 24.07 35.62 8.39
CA ARG A 21 23.54 34.73 7.35
C ARG A 21 22.16 34.26 7.85
N THR A 22 21.11 34.90 7.32
CA THR A 22 19.76 34.33 7.36
C THR A 22 19.84 32.95 6.65
N ALA A 23 19.81 31.88 7.43
CA ALA A 23 19.58 30.54 6.90
C ALA A 23 18.23 30.59 6.17
N ALA A 24 18.27 30.52 4.85
CA ALA A 24 17.07 30.26 4.05
C ALA A 24 16.49 28.95 4.58
N GLY A 25 15.30 29.02 5.17
CA GLY A 25 14.57 27.86 5.65
C GLY A 25 14.45 26.85 4.52
N GLN A 26 14.95 25.65 4.74
CA GLN A 26 14.62 24.54 3.88
C GLN A 26 13.10 24.43 3.86
N PRO A 27 12.45 24.33 2.69
CA PRO A 27 11.03 24.05 2.64
C PRO A 27 10.77 22.76 3.42
N GLU A 28 9.92 22.83 4.44
CA GLU A 28 9.45 21.62 5.12
C GLU A 28 8.91 20.67 4.05
N PRO A 29 9.22 19.35 4.14
CA PRO A 29 8.66 18.38 3.23
C PRO A 29 7.14 18.49 3.30
N GLN A 30 6.50 18.95 2.24
CA GLN A 30 5.05 18.93 2.14
C GLN A 30 4.59 17.50 2.33
N ALA A 31 3.87 17.21 3.42
CA ALA A 31 3.32 15.90 3.69
C ALA A 31 2.49 15.48 2.46
N ALA A 32 2.73 14.27 1.98
CA ALA A 32 1.96 13.69 0.89
C ALA A 32 0.45 13.80 1.21
N PRO A 33 -0.41 14.15 0.25
CA PRO A 33 -1.83 14.26 0.50
C PRO A 33 -2.35 12.93 1.05
N ALA A 34 -3.10 13.00 2.16
CA ALA A 34 -3.68 11.81 2.78
C ALA A 34 -4.63 11.12 1.78
N PRO A 35 -4.64 9.78 1.73
CA PRO A 35 -5.55 9.04 0.86
C PRO A 35 -7.01 9.37 1.22
N PRO A 36 -7.93 9.46 0.21
CA PRO A 36 -9.32 9.80 0.45
C PRO A 36 -10.00 8.75 1.33
N THR A 37 -10.89 9.23 2.20
CA THR A 37 -11.62 8.39 3.14
C THR A 37 -12.87 7.82 2.47
N VAL A 38 -13.02 6.48 2.52
CA VAL A 38 -14.14 5.73 1.94
C VAL A 38 -14.96 5.07 3.04
N ALA A 39 -16.28 5.20 3.00
CA ALA A 39 -17.19 4.45 3.86
C ALA A 39 -18.08 3.52 3.01
N VAL A 40 -18.30 2.31 3.50
CA VAL A 40 -19.17 1.30 2.88
C VAL A 40 -20.42 1.14 3.73
N LEU A 41 -21.58 1.45 3.17
CA LEU A 41 -22.87 1.23 3.83
C LEU A 41 -23.38 -0.21 3.61
N ASP A 42 -24.27 -0.64 4.48
CA ASP A 42 -25.00 -1.90 4.30
C ASP A 42 -25.76 -1.84 2.98
N TYR A 43 -25.70 -2.94 2.23
CA TYR A 43 -26.44 -3.06 0.98
C TYR A 43 -27.92 -3.33 1.28
N GLU A 44 -28.79 -2.70 0.53
CA GLU A 44 -30.20 -3.05 0.55
C GLU A 44 -30.39 -4.42 -0.12
N ALA A 45 -30.68 -5.42 0.67
CA ALA A 45 -30.83 -6.80 0.18
C ALA A 45 -32.29 -7.16 0.03
N ALA A 46 -32.72 -7.43 -1.19
CA ALA A 46 -34.03 -8.04 -1.48
C ALA A 46 -33.93 -9.58 -1.41
N ALA A 47 -33.44 -10.12 -0.30
CA ALA A 47 -33.36 -11.55 -0.04
C ALA A 47 -34.25 -11.90 1.15
N PRO A 48 -35.46 -12.46 0.95
CA PRO A 48 -36.37 -12.79 2.04
C PRO A 48 -35.79 -13.73 3.09
N ASP A 49 -34.88 -14.61 2.66
CA ASP A 49 -34.32 -15.68 3.47
C ASP A 49 -33.01 -15.27 4.20
N ASN A 50 -32.43 -14.10 3.88
CA ASN A 50 -31.21 -13.61 4.52
C ASN A 50 -31.28 -12.09 4.75
N LYS A 51 -31.79 -11.69 5.92
CA LYS A 51 -31.95 -10.28 6.31
C LYS A 51 -30.60 -9.59 6.57
N ASP A 52 -29.57 -10.35 6.85
CA ASP A 52 -28.24 -9.83 7.19
C ASP A 52 -27.30 -9.77 5.97
N LEU A 53 -27.80 -10.19 4.80
CA LEU A 53 -26.96 -10.25 3.57
C LEU A 53 -26.32 -8.91 3.26
N GLY A 54 -27.05 -7.80 3.38
CA GLY A 54 -26.53 -6.48 3.10
C GLY A 54 -25.38 -6.06 4.00
N ALA A 55 -25.50 -6.36 5.31
CA ALA A 55 -24.43 -6.12 6.28
C ALA A 55 -23.23 -7.03 6.04
N GLN A 56 -23.45 -8.32 5.77
CA GLN A 56 -22.39 -9.27 5.45
C GLN A 56 -21.60 -8.86 4.19
N MET A 57 -22.30 -8.37 3.15
CA MET A 57 -21.64 -7.84 1.95
C MET A 57 -20.77 -6.64 2.28
N ALA A 58 -21.28 -5.69 3.07
CA ALA A 58 -20.56 -4.50 3.45
C ALA A 58 -19.32 -4.84 4.31
N ASP A 59 -19.40 -5.86 5.18
CA ASP A 59 -18.26 -6.34 5.99
C ASP A 59 -17.17 -6.94 5.09
N ILE A 60 -17.53 -7.79 4.14
CA ILE A 60 -16.57 -8.39 3.19
C ILE A 60 -15.94 -7.31 2.31
N LEU A 61 -16.75 -6.38 1.77
CA LEU A 61 -16.26 -5.28 0.96
C LEU A 61 -15.32 -4.36 1.76
N THR A 62 -15.69 -4.00 3.00
CA THR A 62 -14.83 -3.19 3.88
C THR A 62 -13.51 -3.89 4.13
N ALA A 63 -13.53 -5.17 4.48
CA ALA A 63 -12.33 -5.97 4.70
C ALA A 63 -11.47 -6.05 3.44
N ARG A 64 -12.06 -6.26 2.26
CA ARG A 64 -11.31 -6.36 1.01
C ARG A 64 -10.78 -5.01 0.53
N LEU A 65 -11.55 -3.93 0.67
CA LEU A 65 -11.14 -2.58 0.29
C LEU A 65 -10.11 -1.97 1.26
N SER A 66 -10.12 -2.35 2.55
CA SER A 66 -9.16 -1.84 3.56
C SER A 66 -7.69 -2.16 3.25
N VAL A 67 -7.46 -3.01 2.28
CA VAL A 67 -6.15 -3.46 1.83
C VAL A 67 -5.56 -2.61 0.70
N GLU A 68 -6.35 -1.71 0.16
CA GLU A 68 -5.94 -0.80 -0.90
C GLU A 68 -5.30 0.46 -0.29
N ASP A 69 -4.03 0.71 -0.61
CA ASP A 69 -3.31 1.91 -0.13
C ASP A 69 -3.83 3.22 -0.79
N ALA A 70 -4.69 3.10 -1.80
CA ALA A 70 -5.24 4.24 -2.54
C ALA A 70 -6.25 5.07 -1.74
N PHE A 71 -6.83 4.50 -0.67
CA PHE A 71 -7.83 5.17 0.17
C PHE A 71 -7.87 4.57 1.59
N GLN A 72 -8.41 5.32 2.53
CA GLN A 72 -8.58 4.92 3.92
C GLN A 72 -10.04 4.56 4.19
N LEU A 73 -10.30 3.41 4.82
CA LEU A 73 -11.67 3.00 5.16
C LEU A 73 -12.13 3.55 6.51
N VAL A 74 -13.39 3.96 6.57
CA VAL A 74 -14.08 4.26 7.84
C VAL A 74 -14.44 2.96 8.53
N GLU A 75 -14.13 2.86 9.82
CA GLU A 75 -14.48 1.68 10.63
C GLU A 75 -16.01 1.53 10.74
N ARG A 76 -16.49 0.29 10.57
CA ARG A 76 -17.91 -0.06 10.68
C ARG A 76 -18.54 0.30 12.04
N ALA A 77 -17.76 0.18 13.12
CA ALA A 77 -18.22 0.57 14.46
C ALA A 77 -18.52 2.08 14.57
N LYS A 78 -17.73 2.93 13.88
CA LYS A 78 -17.98 4.37 13.82
C LYS A 78 -19.24 4.67 13.02
N LEU A 79 -19.42 3.98 11.89
CA LEU A 79 -20.62 4.10 11.06
C LEU A 79 -21.88 3.74 11.85
N GLY A 80 -21.89 2.59 12.56
CA GLY A 80 -23.03 2.16 13.39
C GLY A 80 -23.43 3.20 14.44
N LYS A 81 -22.46 3.78 15.15
CA LYS A 81 -22.70 4.84 16.14
C LYS A 81 -23.37 6.08 15.53
N VAL A 82 -22.86 6.57 14.41
CA VAL A 82 -23.42 7.75 13.75
C VAL A 82 -24.86 7.50 13.28
N ILE A 83 -25.14 6.33 12.71
CA ILE A 83 -26.50 5.95 12.30
C ILE A 83 -27.44 5.89 13.49
N GLU A 84 -27.01 5.30 14.61
CA GLU A 84 -27.82 5.19 15.84
C GLU A 84 -28.06 6.56 16.49
N GLU A 85 -27.03 7.38 16.67
CA GLU A 85 -27.11 8.71 17.29
C GLU A 85 -28.01 9.65 16.49
N GLN A 86 -27.96 9.60 15.17
CA GLN A 86 -28.76 10.44 14.29
C GLN A 86 -30.17 9.85 14.06
N LYS A 87 -30.50 8.69 14.64
CA LYS A 87 -31.77 7.97 14.42
C LYS A 87 -32.09 7.78 12.93
N LEU A 88 -31.07 7.63 12.12
CA LEU A 88 -31.21 7.43 10.69
C LEU A 88 -31.82 6.05 10.44
N LYS A 89 -32.88 5.99 9.66
CA LYS A 89 -33.42 4.70 9.22
C LYS A 89 -32.46 4.10 8.19
N LEU A 90 -31.98 2.89 8.46
CA LEU A 90 -31.13 2.13 7.53
C LEU A 90 -31.82 1.85 6.17
N VAL A 91 -33.17 1.92 6.14
CA VAL A 91 -33.96 1.73 4.92
C VAL A 91 -33.82 2.97 4.04
N GLY A 92 -33.39 2.75 2.79
CA GLY A 92 -33.18 3.81 1.80
C GLY A 92 -31.79 4.45 1.82
N LEU A 93 -30.81 3.85 2.48
CA LEU A 93 -29.40 4.31 2.41
C LEU A 93 -28.76 4.08 1.03
N ALA A 94 -29.40 3.33 0.13
CA ALA A 94 -29.03 3.28 -1.28
C ALA A 94 -29.40 4.58 -2.04
N ASP A 95 -30.08 5.54 -1.37
CA ASP A 95 -30.33 6.87 -1.85
C ASP A 95 -29.09 7.74 -1.76
N GLN A 96 -28.80 8.46 -2.84
CA GLN A 96 -27.62 9.30 -2.98
C GLN A 96 -27.56 10.43 -1.95
N ASP A 97 -28.67 11.12 -1.74
CA ASP A 97 -28.71 12.31 -0.88
C ASP A 97 -28.45 11.93 0.59
N LYS A 98 -29.03 10.81 1.03
CA LYS A 98 -28.77 10.25 2.36
C LYS A 98 -27.33 9.76 2.52
N ALA A 99 -26.76 9.15 1.47
CA ALA A 99 -25.36 8.74 1.49
C ALA A 99 -24.42 9.94 1.65
N VAL A 100 -24.71 11.06 0.98
CA VAL A 100 -23.96 12.31 1.13
C VAL A 100 -24.08 12.87 2.55
N GLU A 101 -25.27 12.88 3.14
CA GLU A 101 -25.48 13.33 4.52
C GLU A 101 -24.69 12.50 5.53
N VAL A 102 -24.80 11.17 5.46
CA VAL A 102 -24.05 10.24 6.31
C VAL A 102 -22.55 10.38 6.08
N GLY A 103 -22.12 10.53 4.83
CA GLY A 103 -20.72 10.72 4.48
C GLY A 103 -20.10 11.95 5.14
N LYS A 104 -20.81 13.07 5.16
CA LYS A 104 -20.39 14.30 5.86
C LYS A 104 -20.23 14.09 7.36
N LEU A 105 -21.17 13.39 8.00
CA LEU A 105 -21.11 13.07 9.43
C LEU A 105 -19.93 12.15 9.79
N LEU A 106 -19.56 11.27 8.87
CA LEU A 106 -18.43 10.35 9.05
C LEU A 106 -17.06 10.98 8.72
N GLY A 107 -17.06 12.12 8.03
CA GLY A 107 -15.87 12.67 7.42
C GLY A 107 -15.34 11.81 6.26
N ALA A 108 -16.23 11.07 5.58
CA ALA A 108 -15.89 10.30 4.41
C ALA A 108 -15.94 11.20 3.16
N GLN A 109 -15.01 11.02 2.24
CA GLN A 109 -15.02 11.70 0.94
C GLN A 109 -15.73 10.91 -0.13
N LEU A 110 -15.76 9.58 0.02
CA LEU A 110 -16.46 8.66 -0.88
C LEU A 110 -17.37 7.73 -0.07
N MET A 111 -18.58 7.51 -0.56
CA MET A 111 -19.53 6.55 -0.03
C MET A 111 -19.79 5.44 -1.03
N VAL A 112 -19.63 4.19 -0.58
CA VAL A 112 -20.04 3.00 -1.35
C VAL A 112 -21.40 2.54 -0.85
N ILE A 113 -22.39 2.56 -1.73
CA ILE A 113 -23.75 2.16 -1.46
C ILE A 113 -24.24 1.17 -2.52
N GLY A 114 -25.17 0.31 -2.18
CA GLY A 114 -25.65 -0.63 -3.16
C GLY A 114 -26.93 -1.34 -2.77
N LYS A 115 -27.43 -2.10 -3.72
CA LYS A 115 -28.59 -2.97 -3.53
C LYS A 115 -28.47 -4.26 -4.31
N THR A 116 -29.10 -5.29 -3.82
CA THR A 116 -29.26 -6.56 -4.53
C THR A 116 -30.71 -6.83 -4.85
N PHE A 117 -30.96 -7.46 -5.98
CA PHE A 117 -32.29 -7.93 -6.37
C PHE A 117 -32.20 -9.11 -7.32
N MET A 118 -33.24 -9.92 -7.34
CA MET A 118 -33.33 -11.05 -8.27
C MET A 118 -33.90 -10.60 -9.62
N MET A 119 -33.25 -10.98 -10.71
CA MET A 119 -33.74 -10.82 -12.07
C MET A 119 -33.47 -12.10 -12.85
N ASP A 120 -34.48 -12.67 -13.48
CA ASP A 120 -34.37 -13.91 -14.28
C ASP A 120 -33.63 -15.06 -13.56
N LYS A 121 -33.92 -15.23 -12.26
CA LYS A 121 -33.27 -16.20 -11.35
C LYS A 121 -31.78 -15.94 -11.07
N GLN A 122 -31.25 -14.80 -11.47
CA GLN A 122 -29.89 -14.35 -11.17
C GLN A 122 -29.91 -13.24 -10.11
N LEU A 123 -28.97 -13.28 -9.19
CA LEU A 123 -28.78 -12.20 -8.24
C LEU A 123 -27.96 -11.08 -8.89
N MET A 124 -28.55 -9.91 -8.95
CA MET A 124 -27.92 -8.69 -9.44
C MET A 124 -27.43 -7.86 -8.27
N ILE A 125 -26.18 -7.39 -8.33
CA ILE A 125 -25.59 -6.50 -7.34
C ILE A 125 -25.28 -5.18 -8.04
N VAL A 126 -26.03 -4.15 -7.68
CA VAL A 126 -25.79 -2.77 -8.15
C VAL A 126 -25.06 -2.01 -7.08
N THR A 127 -23.90 -1.44 -7.42
CA THR A 127 -23.11 -0.63 -6.53
C THR A 127 -22.91 0.76 -7.10
N LYS A 128 -23.00 1.78 -6.25
CA LYS A 128 -22.69 3.16 -6.57
C LYS A 128 -21.58 3.66 -5.66
N VAL A 129 -20.66 4.42 -6.22
CA VAL A 129 -19.68 5.23 -5.49
C VAL A 129 -20.11 6.68 -5.62
N VAL A 130 -20.31 7.33 -4.49
CA VAL A 130 -20.83 8.70 -4.39
C VAL A 130 -19.73 9.58 -3.81
N GLY A 131 -19.37 10.65 -4.51
CA GLY A 131 -18.52 11.71 -4.00
C GLY A 131 -19.30 12.60 -3.03
N VAL A 132 -18.90 12.67 -1.77
CA VAL A 132 -19.64 13.36 -0.70
C VAL A 132 -19.69 14.88 -0.94
N GLU A 133 -18.61 15.46 -1.41
CA GLU A 133 -18.53 16.89 -1.67
C GLU A 133 -19.00 17.27 -3.07
N THR A 134 -18.73 16.43 -4.06
CA THR A 134 -19.08 16.70 -5.46
C THR A 134 -20.50 16.34 -5.81
N GLY A 135 -21.13 15.43 -5.04
CA GLY A 135 -22.41 14.82 -5.38
C GLY A 135 -22.35 13.92 -6.63
N ALA A 136 -21.17 13.71 -7.20
CA ALA A 136 -21.01 12.87 -8.38
C ALA A 136 -21.24 11.40 -8.04
N VAL A 137 -21.86 10.65 -8.96
CA VAL A 137 -22.12 9.22 -8.79
C VAL A 137 -21.56 8.44 -9.96
N LYS A 138 -20.84 7.37 -9.64
CA LYS A 138 -20.41 6.34 -10.58
C LYS A 138 -20.89 4.99 -10.09
N GLY A 139 -21.16 4.07 -11.00
CA GLY A 139 -21.73 2.78 -10.63
C GLY A 139 -21.09 1.62 -11.36
N THR A 140 -21.23 0.44 -10.76
CA THR A 140 -20.91 -0.86 -11.35
C THR A 140 -22.02 -1.85 -11.07
N LEU A 141 -22.13 -2.87 -11.91
CA LEU A 141 -23.12 -3.93 -11.84
C LEU A 141 -22.43 -5.28 -11.91
N ARG A 142 -22.76 -6.17 -11.00
CA ARG A 142 -22.35 -7.58 -11.01
C ARG A 142 -23.57 -8.49 -11.06
N THR A 143 -23.48 -9.51 -11.90
CA THR A 143 -24.45 -10.60 -11.92
C THR A 143 -23.80 -11.82 -11.27
N VAL A 144 -24.49 -12.43 -10.33
CA VAL A 144 -24.05 -13.66 -9.68
C VAL A 144 -24.66 -14.85 -10.39
N GLU A 145 -23.80 -15.70 -10.94
CA GLU A 145 -24.23 -16.96 -11.55
C GLU A 145 -24.70 -17.94 -10.45
N PRO A 146 -25.83 -18.63 -10.63
CA PRO A 146 -26.37 -19.55 -9.62
C PRO A 146 -25.42 -20.67 -9.19
N SER A 147 -24.44 -21.00 -10.05
CA SER A 147 -23.44 -22.05 -9.82
C SER A 147 -22.21 -21.58 -9.07
N LYS A 148 -22.04 -20.27 -8.85
CA LYS A 148 -20.87 -19.68 -8.20
C LYS A 148 -21.20 -19.18 -6.80
N PRO A 149 -20.24 -19.28 -5.86
CA PRO A 149 -20.40 -18.71 -4.53
C PRO A 149 -20.61 -17.19 -4.58
N LEU A 150 -21.59 -16.70 -3.82
CA LEU A 150 -21.85 -15.25 -3.69
C LEU A 150 -20.60 -14.49 -3.19
N ALA A 151 -19.83 -15.09 -2.30
CA ALA A 151 -18.61 -14.50 -1.77
C ALA A 151 -17.56 -14.19 -2.87
N GLU A 152 -17.42 -15.04 -3.87
CA GLU A 152 -16.56 -14.76 -5.03
C GLU A 152 -17.01 -13.51 -5.79
N ALA A 153 -18.31 -13.39 -6.03
CA ALA A 153 -18.87 -12.21 -6.69
C ALA A 153 -18.64 -10.91 -5.89
N ILE A 154 -18.69 -10.98 -4.55
CA ILE A 154 -18.41 -9.82 -3.68
C ILE A 154 -16.92 -9.44 -3.70
N LEU A 155 -16.01 -10.40 -3.72
CA LEU A 155 -14.58 -10.13 -3.84
C LEU A 155 -14.24 -9.45 -5.18
N LEU A 156 -14.78 -9.98 -6.27
CA LEU A 156 -14.63 -9.36 -7.59
C LEU A 156 -15.30 -7.96 -7.66
N LEU A 157 -16.41 -7.76 -6.95
CA LEU A 157 -17.04 -6.44 -6.83
C LEU A 157 -16.13 -5.43 -6.14
N ALA A 158 -15.37 -5.84 -5.13
CA ALA A 158 -14.40 -4.97 -4.48
C ALA A 158 -13.29 -4.50 -5.44
N GLU A 159 -12.85 -5.39 -6.34
CA GLU A 159 -11.90 -5.04 -7.40
C GLU A 159 -12.51 -4.04 -8.39
N ASP A 160 -13.76 -4.25 -8.80
CA ASP A 160 -14.49 -3.30 -9.66
C ASP A 160 -14.62 -1.93 -8.99
N ILE A 161 -14.94 -1.88 -7.69
CA ILE A 161 -15.05 -0.63 -6.91
C ILE A 161 -13.70 0.09 -6.87
N THR A 162 -12.62 -0.63 -6.58
CA THR A 162 -11.26 -0.07 -6.56
C THR A 162 -10.88 0.50 -7.93
N ALA A 163 -11.11 -0.25 -9.00
CA ALA A 163 -10.84 0.19 -10.36
C ALA A 163 -11.68 1.42 -10.75
N LEU A 164 -12.96 1.43 -10.34
CA LEU A 164 -13.89 2.54 -10.57
C LEU A 164 -13.42 3.81 -9.86
N ILE A 165 -13.05 3.73 -8.57
CA ILE A 165 -12.54 4.86 -7.79
C ILE A 165 -11.27 5.41 -8.43
N ARG A 166 -10.31 4.55 -8.79
CA ARG A 166 -9.04 4.97 -9.43
C ARG A 166 -9.28 5.67 -10.77
N LYS A 167 -10.17 5.14 -11.59
CA LYS A 167 -10.48 5.67 -12.92
C LYS A 167 -11.23 7.00 -12.86
N GLU A 168 -12.20 7.12 -11.94
CA GLU A 168 -13.16 8.22 -11.89
C GLU A 168 -12.85 9.24 -10.76
N ALA A 169 -11.70 9.12 -10.11
CA ALA A 169 -11.30 9.94 -8.97
C ALA A 169 -11.44 11.45 -9.22
N ALA A 170 -11.03 11.93 -10.39
CA ALA A 170 -11.10 13.35 -10.76
C ALA A 170 -12.54 13.91 -10.81
N GLY A 171 -13.54 13.04 -11.01
CA GLY A 171 -14.94 13.44 -11.00
C GLY A 171 -15.66 13.18 -9.67
N LEU A 172 -15.17 12.23 -8.88
CA LEU A 172 -15.77 11.84 -7.60
C LEU A 172 -15.23 12.67 -6.43
N LEU A 173 -13.99 13.11 -6.50
CA LEU A 173 -13.31 13.85 -5.44
C LEU A 173 -13.20 15.34 -5.80
N PRO A 174 -13.07 16.23 -4.79
CA PRO A 174 -12.77 17.63 -5.05
C PRO A 174 -11.50 17.81 -5.88
N PRO A 175 -11.38 18.91 -6.68
CA PRO A 175 -10.24 19.14 -7.58
C PRO A 175 -8.86 19.08 -6.90
N ASP A 176 -8.80 19.46 -5.63
CA ASP A 176 -7.55 19.48 -4.86
C ASP A 176 -7.21 18.13 -4.21
N THR A 177 -8.12 17.16 -4.27
CA THR A 177 -7.90 15.81 -3.74
C THR A 177 -7.27 14.95 -4.81
N LYS A 178 -6.01 14.59 -4.64
CA LYS A 178 -5.32 13.62 -5.51
C LYS A 178 -5.27 12.27 -4.81
N LEU A 179 -5.54 11.21 -5.55
CA LEU A 179 -5.17 9.86 -5.10
C LEU A 179 -3.67 9.83 -4.92
N ALA A 180 -3.22 9.37 -3.75
CA ALA A 180 -1.80 9.23 -3.51
C ALA A 180 -1.18 8.30 -4.56
N ASP A 181 -0.20 8.80 -5.28
CA ASP A 181 0.67 7.97 -6.14
C ASP A 181 2.09 8.03 -5.57
N PRO A 182 2.42 7.14 -4.62
CA PRO A 182 3.74 7.12 -4.00
C PRO A 182 4.87 6.91 -5.03
N LEU A 183 4.59 6.26 -6.17
CA LEU A 183 5.56 6.09 -7.24
C LEU A 183 5.78 7.38 -8.04
N ALA A 184 4.76 8.26 -8.17
CA ALA A 184 4.93 9.56 -8.83
C ALA A 184 5.91 10.46 -8.08
N GLU A 185 5.84 10.49 -6.75
CA GLU A 185 6.79 11.21 -5.90
C GLU A 185 8.22 10.69 -6.07
N ILE A 186 8.38 9.35 -6.07
CA ILE A 186 9.67 8.70 -6.27
C ILE A 186 10.22 9.02 -7.67
N ARG A 187 9.38 8.91 -8.73
CA ARG A 187 9.77 9.28 -10.11
C ARG A 187 10.23 10.72 -10.22
N ALA A 188 9.50 11.65 -9.59
CA ALA A 188 9.87 13.05 -9.55
C ALA A 188 11.23 13.28 -8.85
N ALA A 189 11.52 12.51 -7.79
CA ALA A 189 12.77 12.59 -7.05
C ALA A 189 13.96 11.96 -7.82
N VAL A 190 13.72 11.05 -8.76
CA VAL A 190 14.77 10.46 -9.63
C VAL A 190 15.41 11.53 -10.50
N GLY A 191 14.64 12.37 -11.22
CA GLY A 191 15.16 13.37 -12.14
C GLY A 191 16.05 12.75 -13.22
N ASP A 192 17.13 13.45 -13.59
CA ASP A 192 18.11 13.01 -14.59
C ASP A 192 19.35 12.29 -14.00
N ARG A 193 19.26 11.85 -12.74
CA ARG A 193 20.39 11.20 -12.06
C ARG A 193 20.66 9.80 -12.60
N PRO A 194 21.95 9.37 -12.67
CA PRO A 194 22.25 7.99 -12.97
C PRO A 194 21.70 7.08 -11.86
N LEU A 195 20.91 6.09 -12.23
CA LEU A 195 20.33 5.13 -11.32
C LEU A 195 21.17 3.86 -11.29
N PRO A 196 21.27 3.19 -10.12
CA PRO A 196 21.94 1.89 -10.01
C PRO A 196 21.18 0.82 -10.80
N VAL A 197 21.92 -0.16 -11.28
CA VAL A 197 21.37 -1.41 -11.79
C VAL A 197 21.04 -2.30 -10.58
N VAL A 198 19.81 -2.82 -10.51
CA VAL A 198 19.31 -3.53 -9.33
C VAL A 198 19.00 -4.98 -9.67
N ALA A 199 19.43 -5.91 -8.83
CA ALA A 199 18.95 -7.29 -8.83
C ALA A 199 18.02 -7.50 -7.61
N VAL A 200 16.96 -8.31 -7.79
CA VAL A 200 16.00 -8.63 -6.73
C VAL A 200 15.89 -10.14 -6.60
N VAL A 201 16.13 -10.67 -5.41
CA VAL A 201 16.10 -12.09 -5.09
C VAL A 201 15.36 -12.27 -3.76
N VAL A 202 14.08 -12.59 -3.84
CA VAL A 202 13.21 -12.78 -2.66
C VAL A 202 12.45 -14.09 -2.81
N PRO A 203 13.04 -15.23 -2.41
CA PRO A 203 12.33 -16.50 -2.39
C PRO A 203 11.10 -16.44 -1.49
N GLU A 204 10.02 -17.08 -1.95
CA GLU A 204 8.74 -17.13 -1.25
C GLU A 204 8.33 -18.55 -0.92
N GLU A 205 7.65 -18.71 0.23
CA GLU A 205 7.04 -19.96 0.64
C GLU A 205 5.60 -19.73 1.11
N HIS A 206 4.67 -20.60 0.67
CA HIS A 206 3.35 -20.67 1.25
C HIS A 206 3.28 -21.80 2.26
N GLN A 207 3.14 -21.46 3.54
CA GLN A 207 2.91 -22.44 4.59
C GLN A 207 1.42 -22.79 4.62
N THR A 208 1.04 -23.78 3.80
CA THR A 208 -0.33 -24.31 3.78
C THR A 208 -0.44 -25.47 4.76
N HIS A 209 -1.67 -25.81 5.18
CA HIS A 209 -1.95 -26.96 6.04
C HIS A 209 -1.48 -28.31 5.45
N ARG A 210 -1.16 -28.37 4.17
CA ARG A 210 -0.85 -29.63 3.46
C ARG A 210 0.62 -29.87 3.20
N ALA A 211 1.43 -28.91 2.97
CA ALA A 211 2.91 -28.90 2.90
C ALA A 211 3.38 -27.55 2.31
N PRO A 212 4.55 -27.04 2.70
CA PRO A 212 5.17 -25.92 2.01
C PRO A 212 5.42 -26.30 0.55
N ALA A 213 4.96 -25.46 -0.36
CA ALA A 213 5.27 -25.61 -1.78
C ALA A 213 6.03 -24.37 -2.25
N PRO A 214 7.11 -24.53 -3.03
CA PRO A 214 7.81 -23.40 -3.62
C PRO A 214 6.87 -22.65 -4.56
N VAL A 215 6.87 -21.34 -4.48
CA VAL A 215 5.99 -20.46 -5.27
C VAL A 215 6.61 -20.27 -6.65
N VAL A 216 5.85 -20.59 -7.68
CA VAL A 216 6.28 -20.43 -9.08
C VAL A 216 6.23 -18.96 -9.53
N ASP A 217 5.43 -18.13 -8.86
CA ASP A 217 5.17 -16.72 -9.19
C ASP A 217 5.27 -15.88 -7.92
N PRO A 218 6.51 -15.47 -7.53
CA PRO A 218 6.74 -14.75 -6.29
C PRO A 218 6.10 -13.36 -6.32
N ALA A 219 5.24 -13.09 -5.36
CA ALA A 219 4.46 -11.85 -5.27
C ALA A 219 5.32 -10.66 -4.83
N VAL A 220 6.13 -10.82 -3.78
CA VAL A 220 6.97 -9.75 -3.22
C VAL A 220 8.04 -9.32 -4.21
N GLU A 221 8.75 -10.28 -4.81
CA GLU A 221 9.78 -10.01 -5.80
C GLU A 221 9.20 -9.27 -7.01
N THR A 222 8.03 -9.69 -7.46
CA THR A 222 7.31 -9.07 -8.58
C THR A 222 6.90 -7.63 -8.26
N GLU A 223 6.36 -7.36 -7.07
CA GLU A 223 5.97 -6.01 -6.66
C GLU A 223 7.18 -5.08 -6.58
N ILE A 224 8.32 -5.53 -6.03
CA ILE A 224 9.54 -4.75 -5.97
C ILE A 224 10.07 -4.46 -7.38
N LYS A 225 10.19 -5.47 -8.25
CA LYS A 225 10.63 -5.31 -9.64
C LYS A 225 9.74 -4.31 -10.39
N ARG A 226 8.42 -4.48 -10.28
CA ARG A 226 7.42 -3.61 -10.94
C ARG A 226 7.58 -2.14 -10.53
N ALA A 227 7.72 -1.87 -9.24
CA ALA A 227 7.88 -0.51 -8.72
C ALA A 227 9.20 0.12 -9.18
N LEU A 228 10.31 -0.62 -9.13
CA LEU A 228 11.61 -0.14 -9.58
C LEU A 228 11.60 0.20 -11.07
N ILE A 229 11.06 -0.68 -11.92
CA ILE A 229 10.93 -0.45 -13.36
C ILE A 229 10.04 0.77 -13.63
N ALA A 230 8.92 0.92 -12.92
CA ALA A 230 8.03 2.07 -13.04
C ALA A 230 8.69 3.40 -12.64
N CYS A 231 9.74 3.35 -11.80
CA CYS A 231 10.56 4.51 -11.42
C CYS A 231 11.79 4.70 -12.29
N GLY A 232 11.99 3.90 -13.34
CA GLY A 232 13.08 4.05 -14.30
C GLY A 232 14.37 3.29 -13.97
N PHE A 233 14.39 2.47 -12.91
CA PHE A 233 15.54 1.63 -12.58
C PHE A 233 15.71 0.50 -13.61
N LYS A 234 16.96 0.13 -13.89
CA LYS A 234 17.29 -1.09 -14.62
C LYS A 234 17.30 -2.27 -13.64
N VAL A 235 16.50 -3.29 -13.91
CA VAL A 235 16.42 -4.49 -13.10
C VAL A 235 16.98 -5.67 -13.88
N VAL A 236 17.93 -6.38 -13.27
CA VAL A 236 18.55 -7.58 -13.85
C VAL A 236 17.64 -8.78 -13.66
N ASP A 237 17.47 -9.59 -14.69
CA ASP A 237 16.81 -10.88 -14.56
C ASP A 237 17.75 -11.89 -13.94
N THR A 238 17.39 -12.39 -12.77
CA THR A 238 18.17 -13.37 -12.00
C THR A 238 17.75 -14.82 -12.24
N GLY A 239 16.74 -15.02 -13.07
CA GLY A 239 16.08 -16.33 -13.26
C GLY A 239 15.24 -16.73 -12.04
N ARG A 240 14.11 -17.39 -12.30
CA ARG A 240 13.19 -17.83 -11.24
C ARG A 240 13.86 -18.88 -10.35
N ASN A 241 13.84 -18.64 -9.05
CA ASN A 241 14.36 -19.55 -8.01
C ASN A 241 15.84 -19.97 -8.12
N ALA A 242 16.58 -19.51 -9.14
CA ALA A 242 17.96 -19.92 -9.36
C ALA A 242 18.90 -19.52 -8.22
N LEU A 243 18.56 -18.47 -7.49
CA LEU A 243 19.36 -17.91 -6.40
C LEU A 243 18.73 -18.08 -5.01
N ALA A 244 17.67 -18.89 -4.88
CA ALA A 244 16.96 -19.03 -3.61
C ALA A 244 17.86 -19.53 -2.46
N ASP A 245 18.68 -20.57 -2.72
CA ASP A 245 19.57 -21.12 -1.70
C ASP A 245 20.71 -20.16 -1.35
N TRP A 246 21.21 -19.41 -2.33
CA TRP A 246 22.19 -18.35 -2.10
C TRP A 246 21.57 -17.21 -1.25
N ALA A 247 20.36 -16.77 -1.53
CA ALA A 247 19.67 -15.73 -0.77
C ALA A 247 19.47 -16.15 0.69
N ARG A 248 19.00 -17.38 0.94
CA ARG A 248 18.88 -17.92 2.30
C ARG A 248 20.23 -17.95 3.01
N GLY A 249 21.31 -18.40 2.33
CA GLY A 249 22.65 -18.38 2.88
C GLY A 249 23.12 -16.98 3.27
N MET A 250 22.84 -15.97 2.44
CA MET A 250 23.17 -14.57 2.75
C MET A 250 22.44 -14.06 4.00
N LEU A 251 21.13 -14.37 4.15
CA LEU A 251 20.33 -13.99 5.32
C LEU A 251 20.80 -14.69 6.60
N GLU A 252 21.34 -15.91 6.50
CA GLU A 252 21.98 -16.65 7.60
C GLU A 252 23.40 -16.13 7.93
N GLY A 253 23.87 -15.09 7.23
CA GLY A 253 25.21 -14.52 7.45
C GLY A 253 26.36 -15.31 6.82
N LYS A 254 26.08 -16.26 5.93
CA LYS A 254 27.12 -16.98 5.17
C LYS A 254 27.74 -16.03 4.14
N LYS A 255 28.99 -15.65 4.37
CA LYS A 255 29.76 -14.86 3.39
C LYS A 255 30.20 -15.79 2.25
N GLY A 256 29.70 -15.53 1.04
CA GLY A 256 30.07 -16.24 -0.17
C GLY A 256 30.41 -15.29 -1.31
N LEU A 257 30.92 -15.85 -2.42
CA LEU A 257 31.10 -15.08 -3.64
C LEU A 257 29.74 -14.71 -4.24
N TRP A 258 29.68 -13.51 -4.82
CA TRP A 258 28.50 -13.07 -5.57
C TRP A 258 28.28 -13.99 -6.78
N PRO A 259 27.08 -14.57 -6.96
CA PRO A 259 26.77 -15.36 -8.15
C PRO A 259 27.00 -14.58 -9.45
N ALA A 260 27.40 -15.27 -10.51
CA ALA A 260 27.64 -14.66 -11.82
C ALA A 260 26.43 -13.85 -12.34
N ALA A 261 25.20 -14.33 -12.08
CA ALA A 261 23.97 -13.64 -12.46
C ALA A 261 23.75 -12.28 -11.78
N LEU A 262 24.53 -11.96 -10.72
CA LEU A 262 24.44 -10.69 -9.99
C LEU A 262 25.59 -9.73 -10.31
N GLN A 263 26.52 -10.11 -11.18
CA GLN A 263 27.75 -9.31 -11.43
C GLN A 263 27.45 -7.96 -12.10
N ASP A 264 26.37 -7.87 -12.87
CA ASP A 264 25.98 -6.63 -13.57
C ASP A 264 25.17 -5.69 -12.69
N ALA A 265 24.74 -6.11 -11.49
CA ALA A 265 24.01 -5.28 -10.55
C ALA A 265 24.97 -4.39 -9.73
N ASP A 266 24.58 -3.15 -9.49
CA ASP A 266 25.27 -2.26 -8.53
C ASP A 266 24.73 -2.51 -7.11
N VAL A 267 23.42 -2.81 -7.00
CA VAL A 267 22.72 -3.08 -5.75
C VAL A 267 21.93 -4.37 -5.85
N VAL A 268 21.91 -5.15 -4.78
CA VAL A 268 21.13 -6.38 -4.67
C VAL A 268 20.10 -6.26 -3.53
N VAL A 269 18.84 -6.43 -3.85
CA VAL A 269 17.77 -6.62 -2.88
C VAL A 269 17.64 -8.11 -2.62
N VAL A 270 18.02 -8.54 -1.43
CA VAL A 270 17.94 -9.95 -1.01
C VAL A 270 16.99 -10.04 0.18
N GLY A 271 16.10 -11.04 0.17
CA GLY A 271 15.11 -11.18 1.21
C GLY A 271 14.50 -12.56 1.29
N GLU A 272 13.49 -12.69 2.11
CA GLU A 272 12.62 -13.85 2.20
C GLU A 272 11.18 -13.40 2.41
N ALA A 273 10.24 -14.21 1.97
CA ALA A 273 8.84 -13.96 2.20
C ALA A 273 8.08 -15.28 2.42
N PHE A 274 7.10 -15.24 3.29
CA PHE A 274 6.23 -16.39 3.52
C PHE A 274 4.81 -15.95 3.86
N SER A 275 3.85 -16.79 3.52
CA SER A 275 2.47 -16.64 3.98
C SER A 275 2.04 -17.83 4.81
N GLU A 276 1.21 -17.57 5.80
CA GLU A 276 0.64 -18.56 6.69
C GLU A 276 -0.86 -18.35 6.86
N PHE A 277 -1.57 -19.44 7.11
CA PHE A 277 -2.97 -19.40 7.49
C PHE A 277 -3.13 -18.72 8.84
N ALA A 278 -4.07 -17.78 8.96
CA ALA A 278 -4.38 -17.11 10.21
C ALA A 278 -5.70 -17.58 10.83
N LEU A 279 -6.80 -17.54 10.06
CA LEU A 279 -8.11 -18.00 10.54
C LEU A 279 -9.06 -18.28 9.36
N ARG A 280 -10.14 -19.02 9.66
CA ARG A 280 -11.27 -19.22 8.75
C ARG A 280 -12.57 -18.77 9.39
N THR A 281 -13.37 -18.02 8.62
CA THR A 281 -14.70 -17.57 9.04
C THR A 281 -15.69 -17.95 7.94
N GLY A 282 -16.50 -18.97 8.16
CA GLY A 282 -17.33 -19.56 7.11
C GLY A 282 -16.47 -20.06 5.95
N ASP A 283 -16.77 -19.60 4.74
CA ASP A 283 -16.02 -19.94 3.53
C ASP A 283 -14.76 -19.07 3.33
N LEU A 284 -14.62 -17.98 4.09
CA LEU A 284 -13.50 -17.05 3.96
C LEU A 284 -12.29 -17.51 4.75
N VAL A 285 -11.14 -17.44 4.11
CA VAL A 285 -9.82 -17.73 4.69
C VAL A 285 -9.04 -16.44 4.80
N THR A 286 -8.50 -16.18 5.98
CA THR A 286 -7.54 -15.10 6.22
C THR A 286 -6.14 -15.68 6.26
N CYS A 287 -5.22 -15.09 5.51
CA CYS A 287 -3.80 -15.39 5.58
C CYS A 287 -3.00 -14.15 6.00
N THR A 288 -1.90 -14.39 6.68
CA THR A 288 -0.87 -13.38 6.98
C THR A 288 0.30 -13.60 6.02
N GLY A 289 0.76 -12.54 5.38
CA GLY A 289 1.98 -12.53 4.57
C GLY A 289 3.03 -11.67 5.25
N ARG A 290 4.24 -12.21 5.44
CA ARG A 290 5.41 -11.49 5.95
C ARG A 290 6.51 -11.51 4.91
N ALA A 291 7.14 -10.37 4.70
CA ALA A 291 8.30 -10.25 3.85
C ALA A 291 9.34 -9.34 4.52
N GLU A 292 10.63 -9.69 4.36
CA GLU A 292 11.75 -8.88 4.81
C GLU A 292 12.85 -8.87 3.77
N VAL A 293 13.51 -7.70 3.63
CA VAL A 293 14.56 -7.49 2.64
C VAL A 293 15.73 -6.71 3.22
N ASN A 294 16.92 -7.04 2.73
CA ASN A 294 18.14 -6.23 2.84
C ASN A 294 18.50 -5.70 1.46
N VAL A 295 18.70 -4.40 1.35
CA VAL A 295 19.26 -3.74 0.17
C VAL A 295 20.75 -3.59 0.37
N ILE A 296 21.56 -4.24 -0.44
CA ILE A 296 23.00 -4.35 -0.25
C ILE A 296 23.73 -3.74 -1.42
N ASP A 297 24.68 -2.83 -1.16
CA ASP A 297 25.65 -2.39 -2.14
C ASP A 297 26.56 -3.59 -2.48
N ARG A 298 26.56 -4.03 -3.74
CA ARG A 298 27.31 -5.21 -4.16
C ARG A 298 28.84 -4.97 -4.11
N HIS A 299 29.30 -3.74 -4.28
CA HIS A 299 30.71 -3.41 -4.35
C HIS A 299 31.35 -3.35 -2.95
N THR A 300 30.61 -2.76 -2.01
CA THR A 300 31.11 -2.54 -0.63
C THR A 300 30.62 -3.61 0.35
N GLY A 301 29.49 -4.26 0.06
CA GLY A 301 28.80 -5.15 0.99
C GLY A 301 28.02 -4.42 2.08
N GLU A 302 27.88 -3.09 1.98
CA GLU A 302 27.12 -2.27 2.93
C GLU A 302 25.62 -2.55 2.79
N ILE A 303 24.92 -2.70 3.91
CA ILE A 303 23.45 -2.78 3.95
C ILE A 303 22.89 -1.36 3.92
N LEU A 304 22.33 -0.98 2.79
CA LEU A 304 21.74 0.34 2.56
C LEU A 304 20.37 0.51 3.21
N LEU A 305 19.62 -0.58 3.32
CA LEU A 305 18.29 -0.65 3.96
C LEU A 305 18.07 -2.08 4.46
N ALA A 306 17.50 -2.22 5.65
CA ALA A 306 16.90 -3.45 6.15
C ALA A 306 15.47 -3.10 6.57
N ASP A 307 14.47 -3.76 5.96
CA ASP A 307 13.07 -3.45 6.24
C ASP A 307 12.19 -4.70 6.18
N ARG A 308 11.05 -4.63 6.86
CA ARG A 308 10.13 -5.75 7.02
C ARG A 308 8.69 -5.27 7.07
N HIS A 309 7.81 -5.94 6.32
CA HIS A 309 6.38 -5.71 6.39
C HIS A 309 5.59 -7.00 6.59
N THR A 310 4.48 -6.89 7.31
CA THR A 310 3.52 -7.96 7.52
C THR A 310 2.14 -7.41 7.19
N ASP A 311 1.40 -8.14 6.35
CA ASP A 311 0.04 -7.79 5.95
C ASP A 311 -0.89 -8.99 6.00
N ARG A 312 -2.19 -8.73 5.93
CA ARG A 312 -3.23 -9.76 5.90
C ARG A 312 -4.11 -9.62 4.67
N ALA A 313 -4.64 -10.75 4.23
CA ALA A 313 -5.64 -10.78 3.19
C ALA A 313 -6.67 -11.87 3.44
N VAL A 314 -7.86 -11.65 2.88
CA VAL A 314 -9.00 -12.55 2.97
C VAL A 314 -9.40 -12.98 1.58
N ASP A 315 -9.63 -14.28 1.38
CA ASP A 315 -10.10 -14.86 0.13
C ASP A 315 -10.87 -16.15 0.40
N LEU A 316 -11.50 -16.73 -0.61
CA LEU A 316 -12.11 -18.07 -0.54
C LEU A 316 -11.07 -19.19 -0.56
N ALA A 317 -9.95 -18.95 -1.22
CA ALA A 317 -8.84 -19.88 -1.34
C ALA A 317 -7.65 -19.43 -0.50
N GLU A 318 -7.12 -20.32 0.32
CA GLU A 318 -5.96 -20.06 1.19
C GLU A 318 -4.75 -19.56 0.39
N GLN A 319 -4.48 -20.19 -0.76
CA GLN A 319 -3.36 -19.80 -1.61
C GLN A 319 -3.51 -18.38 -2.17
N THR A 320 -4.71 -17.99 -2.59
CA THR A 320 -5.00 -16.64 -3.08
C THR A 320 -4.89 -15.61 -1.96
N ALA A 321 -5.44 -15.90 -0.78
CA ALA A 321 -5.31 -15.05 0.40
C ALA A 321 -3.83 -14.84 0.78
N GLY A 322 -3.05 -15.93 0.80
CA GLY A 322 -1.60 -15.87 1.07
C GLY A 322 -0.85 -15.02 0.07
N LYS A 323 -1.10 -15.24 -1.24
CA LYS A 323 -0.46 -14.45 -2.30
C LYS A 323 -0.83 -12.96 -2.21
N THR A 324 -2.10 -12.64 -2.00
CA THR A 324 -2.57 -11.26 -1.83
C THR A 324 -1.93 -10.59 -0.61
N ALA A 325 -1.79 -11.30 0.52
CA ALA A 325 -1.12 -10.78 1.71
C ALA A 325 0.36 -10.44 1.42
N LEU A 326 1.06 -11.31 0.69
CA LEU A 326 2.43 -11.07 0.25
C LEU A 326 2.55 -9.92 -0.75
N GLN A 327 1.62 -9.78 -1.70
CA GLN A 327 1.60 -8.63 -2.62
C GLN A 327 1.54 -7.30 -1.87
N LYS A 328 0.73 -7.20 -0.81
CA LYS A 328 0.64 -5.99 0.02
C LYS A 328 1.93 -5.69 0.77
N ALA A 329 2.49 -6.70 1.44
CA ALA A 329 3.78 -6.56 2.12
C ALA A 329 4.87 -6.15 1.12
N GLY A 330 4.89 -6.80 -0.06
CA GLY A 330 5.79 -6.49 -1.16
C GLY A 330 5.64 -5.07 -1.71
N HIS A 331 4.41 -4.59 -1.85
CA HIS A 331 4.17 -3.21 -2.28
C HIS A 331 4.78 -2.17 -1.33
N LYS A 332 4.61 -2.35 -0.02
CA LYS A 332 5.21 -1.46 1.00
C LYS A 332 6.74 -1.50 0.96
N LEU A 333 7.32 -2.69 0.88
CA LEU A 333 8.77 -2.86 0.72
C LEU A 333 9.27 -2.23 -0.57
N ALA A 334 8.54 -2.37 -1.68
CA ALA A 334 8.89 -1.78 -2.97
C ALA A 334 9.04 -0.26 -2.89
N LEU A 335 8.13 0.41 -2.18
CA LEU A 335 8.20 1.87 -1.95
C LEU A 335 9.41 2.25 -1.09
N ALA A 336 9.69 1.52 -0.01
CA ALA A 336 10.83 1.76 0.87
C ALA A 336 12.16 1.56 0.11
N VAL A 337 12.28 0.47 -0.64
CA VAL A 337 13.44 0.15 -1.48
C VAL A 337 13.65 1.24 -2.54
N ALA A 338 12.61 1.60 -3.29
CA ALA A 338 12.72 2.61 -4.34
C ALA A 338 13.12 3.98 -3.78
N ARG A 339 12.53 4.43 -2.67
CA ARG A 339 12.92 5.68 -1.97
C ARG A 339 14.39 5.68 -1.55
N ARG A 340 14.86 4.56 -0.98
CA ARG A 340 16.25 4.44 -0.54
C ARG A 340 17.22 4.49 -1.73
N LEU A 341 16.87 3.84 -2.84
CA LEU A 341 17.72 3.78 -4.03
C LEU A 341 17.78 5.11 -4.80
N VAL A 342 16.75 5.95 -4.73
CA VAL A 342 16.82 7.31 -5.28
C VAL A 342 17.90 8.15 -4.58
N ALA A 343 18.13 7.94 -3.30
CA ALA A 343 19.18 8.63 -2.53
C ALA A 343 20.57 7.99 -2.67
N TYR A 344 20.69 6.84 -3.34
CA TYR A 344 21.95 6.14 -3.54
C TYR A 344 22.66 6.64 -4.78
N ALA A 345 23.94 6.94 -4.66
CA ALA A 345 24.82 7.26 -5.78
C ALA A 345 25.74 6.04 -6.03
N PRO A 346 25.64 5.38 -7.20
CA PRO A 346 26.54 4.29 -7.51
C PRO A 346 27.98 4.82 -7.58
N PRO A 347 28.98 4.04 -7.14
CA PRO A 347 30.38 4.42 -7.29
C PRO A 347 30.72 4.61 -8.75
N GLU A 348 31.57 5.61 -9.05
CA GLU A 348 32.06 5.83 -10.41
C GLU A 348 32.73 4.56 -10.90
N LYS A 349 32.25 4.01 -12.03
CA LYS A 349 32.92 2.86 -12.66
C LYS A 349 34.27 3.34 -13.16
N GLU A 350 35.35 2.89 -12.54
CA GLU A 350 36.70 3.06 -13.12
C GLU A 350 36.67 2.51 -14.56
N LYS A 351 37.05 3.38 -15.51
CA LYS A 351 37.07 3.07 -16.92
C LYS A 351 38.25 2.18 -17.28
#